data_f88f0123f339ff4beb3ac7d21a4d9af3
#
_entry.id   f88f0123f339ff4beb3ac7d21a4d9af3
#
_cell.length_a   1.000
_cell.length_b   1.000
_cell.length_c   1.000
_cell.angle_alpha   90.00
_cell.angle_beta   90.00
_cell.angle_gamma   90.00
#
_symmetry.space_group_name_H-M   'P 1'
#
loop_
_entity.id
_entity.type
_entity.pdbx_description
1 polymer ?
#
loop_
_entity_poly.entity_id
_entity_poly.type
_entity_poly.pdbx_seq_one_letter_code
_entity_poly.pdbx_strand_id
1 'polypeptide(L)'
;MVKGGNKTIGAAVALLGLMAVPSLAGPGEQALLASYVGNWRGESMLQGGDKPEPFRCRLAVTPGNSGKINYTGRCALVNMNLSVSGTIAYLDDKRQYEAVMTSNAGFSGTAVGQQGGNQIGFDLVERQRDRGGNDLAIGSRLFLVGDSIRVEFQVEFNNSGKVLTASVPFAR
;
A
#
# COMPACT_ATOMS: atom_id res chain seq x y z
N MET A 1 13.50 81.55 -30.37
CA MET A 1 14.28 80.78 -29.41
C MET A 1 13.30 80.19 -28.42
N VAL A 2 12.91 78.93 -28.58
CA VAL A 2 12.10 78.20 -27.60
C VAL A 2 12.71 76.82 -27.46
N LYS A 3 13.14 76.52 -26.28
CA LYS A 3 13.86 75.32 -25.87
C LYS A 3 12.85 74.20 -25.51
N GLY A 4 12.78 73.13 -26.27
CA GLY A 4 11.96 71.99 -26.00
C GLY A 4 12.61 71.10 -24.92
N GLY A 5 11.86 70.78 -23.86
CA GLY A 5 12.26 69.85 -22.83
C GLY A 5 11.66 68.46 -23.11
N ASN A 6 12.51 67.49 -23.35
CA ASN A 6 12.13 66.05 -23.44
C ASN A 6 11.89 65.51 -22.05
N LYS A 7 10.64 65.05 -21.77
CA LYS A 7 10.33 64.23 -20.60
C LYS A 7 10.40 62.76 -20.97
N THR A 8 11.43 62.08 -20.54
CA THR A 8 11.55 60.62 -20.60
C THR A 8 10.69 60.00 -19.51
N ILE A 9 9.66 59.29 -19.90
CA ILE A 9 8.82 58.48 -18.96
C ILE A 9 9.52 57.12 -18.82
N GLY A 10 10.11 56.92 -17.65
CA GLY A 10 10.67 55.61 -17.27
C GLY A 10 9.56 54.64 -16.91
N ALA A 11 9.38 53.58 -17.74
CA ALA A 11 8.50 52.47 -17.44
C ALA A 11 9.19 51.55 -16.42
N ALA A 12 8.69 51.51 -15.19
CA ALA A 12 9.11 50.53 -14.17
C ALA A 12 8.43 49.19 -14.46
N VAL A 13 9.18 48.22 -14.98
CA VAL A 13 8.75 46.84 -15.10
C VAL A 13 8.88 46.17 -13.76
N ALA A 14 7.74 45.97 -13.06
CA ALA A 14 7.68 45.17 -11.84
C ALA A 14 7.78 43.68 -12.25
N LEU A 15 8.94 43.05 -12.01
CA LEU A 15 9.08 41.58 -12.05
C LEU A 15 8.34 40.99 -10.84
N LEU A 16 7.14 40.45 -11.06
CA LEU A 16 6.52 39.53 -10.10
C LEU A 16 7.30 38.21 -10.16
N GLY A 17 8.19 38.01 -9.19
CA GLY A 17 8.82 36.72 -8.95
C GLY A 17 7.76 35.72 -8.49
N LEU A 18 7.42 34.75 -9.33
CA LEU A 18 6.68 33.55 -8.91
C LEU A 18 7.58 32.80 -7.92
N MET A 19 7.32 32.96 -6.64
CA MET A 19 7.87 32.08 -5.61
C MET A 19 7.17 30.74 -5.77
N ALA A 20 7.82 29.75 -6.37
CA ALA A 20 7.40 28.36 -6.31
C ALA A 20 7.45 27.93 -4.84
N VAL A 21 6.29 27.86 -4.18
CA VAL A 21 6.16 27.24 -2.85
C VAL A 21 6.53 25.77 -3.04
N PRO A 22 7.53 25.24 -2.30
CA PRO A 22 7.78 23.82 -2.32
C PRO A 22 6.49 23.12 -1.86
N SER A 23 5.92 22.29 -2.72
CA SER A 23 4.77 21.46 -2.38
C SER A 23 5.25 20.48 -1.32
N LEU A 24 4.89 20.72 -0.06
CA LEU A 24 5.06 19.75 1.02
C LEU A 24 4.05 18.60 0.73
N ALA A 25 4.51 17.59 0.01
CA ALA A 25 3.71 16.46 -0.44
C ALA A 25 3.35 15.46 0.69
N GLY A 26 3.88 15.62 1.90
CA GLY A 26 3.70 14.69 3.01
C GLY A 26 2.36 14.70 3.75
N PRO A 27 1.72 15.85 4.04
CA PRO A 27 0.52 15.86 4.87
C PRO A 27 -0.70 15.16 4.27
N GLY A 28 -0.86 15.19 2.95
CA GLY A 28 -1.98 14.57 2.24
C GLY A 28 -1.88 13.06 2.23
N GLU A 29 -0.71 12.53 1.93
CA GLU A 29 -0.41 11.10 1.87
C GLU A 29 -0.46 10.46 3.26
N GLN A 30 0.02 11.15 4.29
CA GLN A 30 -0.09 10.71 5.68
C GLN A 30 -1.55 10.74 6.17
N ALA A 31 -2.32 11.76 5.81
CA ALA A 31 -3.75 11.83 6.11
C ALA A 31 -4.53 10.69 5.41
N LEU A 32 -4.15 10.36 4.17
CA LEU A 32 -4.72 9.22 3.45
C LEU A 32 -4.42 7.91 4.18
N LEU A 33 -3.19 7.66 4.61
CA LEU A 33 -2.87 6.47 5.40
C LEU A 33 -3.64 6.44 6.73
N ALA A 34 -3.74 7.57 7.43
CA ALA A 34 -4.47 7.68 8.68
C ALA A 34 -5.98 7.37 8.53
N SER A 35 -6.56 7.60 7.35
CA SER A 35 -7.96 7.29 7.07
C SER A 35 -8.27 5.79 7.13
N TYR A 36 -7.25 4.92 6.98
CA TYR A 36 -7.39 3.47 7.08
C TYR A 36 -7.30 2.94 8.51
N VAL A 37 -6.99 3.77 9.50
CA VAL A 37 -6.94 3.35 10.91
C VAL A 37 -8.30 2.85 11.37
N GLY A 38 -8.32 1.65 11.97
CA GLY A 38 -9.55 1.02 12.44
C GLY A 38 -9.48 -0.50 12.42
N ASN A 39 -10.63 -1.13 12.71
CA ASN A 39 -10.79 -2.57 12.67
C ASN A 39 -11.59 -2.98 11.44
N TRP A 40 -11.08 -3.94 10.72
CA TRP A 40 -11.61 -4.39 9.44
C TRP A 40 -11.91 -5.89 9.51
N ARG A 41 -12.92 -6.33 8.78
CA ARG A 41 -13.31 -7.74 8.66
C ARG A 41 -13.46 -8.09 7.19
N GLY A 42 -13.04 -9.30 6.83
CA GLY A 42 -13.17 -9.81 5.47
C GLY A 42 -13.50 -11.31 5.51
N GLU A 43 -14.26 -11.74 4.53
CA GLU A 43 -14.59 -13.14 4.30
C GLU A 43 -14.28 -13.47 2.84
N SER A 44 -13.80 -14.67 2.58
CA SER A 44 -13.47 -15.12 1.23
C SER A 44 -13.44 -16.64 1.13
N MET A 45 -13.16 -17.12 -0.08
CA MET A 45 -12.98 -18.53 -0.39
C MET A 45 -11.55 -18.75 -0.89
N LEU A 46 -10.86 -19.73 -0.32
CA LEU A 46 -9.61 -20.24 -0.87
C LEU A 46 -9.93 -21.14 -2.04
N GLN A 47 -9.45 -20.78 -3.22
CA GLN A 47 -9.65 -21.49 -4.48
C GLN A 47 -8.40 -22.31 -4.84
N GLY A 48 -8.55 -23.30 -5.75
CA GLY A 48 -7.44 -24.11 -6.27
C GLY A 48 -7.11 -25.34 -5.45
N GLY A 49 -7.79 -25.57 -4.32
CA GLY A 49 -7.80 -26.84 -3.59
C GLY A 49 -8.73 -27.87 -4.23
N ASP A 50 -8.94 -29.02 -3.56
CA ASP A 50 -9.88 -30.05 -4.01
C ASP A 50 -11.32 -29.53 -4.02
N LYS A 51 -11.61 -28.62 -3.13
CA LYS A 51 -12.85 -27.83 -3.06
C LYS A 51 -12.55 -26.43 -2.53
N PRO A 52 -13.37 -25.42 -2.90
CA PRO A 52 -13.27 -24.11 -2.28
C PRO A 52 -13.50 -24.16 -0.77
N GLU A 53 -12.66 -23.48 0.01
CA GLU A 53 -12.73 -23.45 1.47
C GLU A 53 -13.03 -22.04 1.97
N PRO A 54 -14.14 -21.82 2.71
CA PRO A 54 -14.44 -20.53 3.29
C PRO A 54 -13.48 -20.19 4.42
N PHE A 55 -13.11 -18.92 4.54
CA PHE A 55 -12.31 -18.43 5.63
C PHE A 55 -12.66 -16.97 5.97
N ARG A 56 -12.27 -16.56 7.18
CA ARG A 56 -12.52 -15.23 7.72
C ARG A 56 -11.24 -14.58 8.16
N CYS A 57 -11.14 -13.28 7.89
CA CYS A 57 -10.02 -12.46 8.29
C CYS A 57 -10.47 -11.29 9.18
N ARG A 58 -9.58 -10.90 10.08
CA ARG A 58 -9.65 -9.64 10.83
C ARG A 58 -8.35 -8.89 10.60
N LEU A 59 -8.47 -7.58 10.42
CA LEU A 59 -7.33 -6.70 10.22
C LEU A 59 -7.49 -5.49 11.14
N ALA A 60 -6.52 -5.25 11.99
CA ALA A 60 -6.44 -4.05 12.81
C ALA A 60 -5.36 -3.14 12.21
N VAL A 61 -5.73 -1.90 11.94
CA VAL A 61 -4.82 -0.84 11.48
C VAL A 61 -4.75 0.21 12.59
N THR A 62 -3.54 0.51 13.03
CA THR A 62 -3.28 1.44 14.13
C THR A 62 -2.34 2.57 13.69
N PRO A 63 -2.41 3.75 14.31
CA PRO A 63 -1.42 4.80 14.06
C PRO A 63 -0.02 4.31 14.42
N GLY A 64 0.95 4.65 13.58
CA GLY A 64 2.38 4.51 13.85
C GLY A 64 3.04 5.87 14.05
N ASN A 65 4.32 5.87 14.37
CA ASN A 65 5.10 7.10 14.48
C ASN A 65 5.31 7.75 13.11
N SER A 66 5.44 9.09 13.07
CA SER A 66 5.80 9.86 11.87
C SER A 66 4.83 9.64 10.69
N GLY A 67 3.51 9.63 10.95
CA GLY A 67 2.49 9.50 9.90
C GLY A 67 2.38 8.11 9.25
N LYS A 68 3.06 7.11 9.78
CA LYS A 68 2.94 5.70 9.36
C LYS A 68 1.68 5.08 9.93
N ILE A 69 1.26 3.97 9.35
CA ILE A 69 0.26 3.07 9.96
C ILE A 69 0.89 1.69 10.16
N ASN A 70 0.53 1.05 11.27
CA ASN A 70 0.86 -0.34 11.53
C ASN A 70 -0.38 -1.20 11.32
N TYR A 71 -0.19 -2.42 10.87
CA TYR A 71 -1.30 -3.35 10.72
C TYR A 71 -0.97 -4.73 11.27
N THR A 72 -2.00 -5.38 11.78
CA THR A 72 -1.97 -6.80 12.16
C THR A 72 -3.22 -7.48 11.63
N GLY A 73 -3.02 -8.57 10.90
CA GLY A 73 -4.09 -9.35 10.30
C GLY A 73 -4.05 -10.80 10.80
N ARG A 74 -5.21 -11.41 10.90
CA ARG A 74 -5.36 -12.83 11.18
C ARG A 74 -6.50 -13.41 10.37
N CYS A 75 -6.20 -14.48 9.63
CA CYS A 75 -7.19 -15.27 8.89
C CYS A 75 -7.28 -16.66 9.49
N ALA A 76 -8.51 -17.11 9.75
CA ALA A 76 -8.80 -18.46 10.20
C ALA A 76 -9.25 -19.30 9.00
N LEU A 77 -8.38 -20.18 8.54
CA LEU A 77 -8.64 -21.20 7.52
C LEU A 77 -9.02 -22.52 8.21
N VAL A 78 -9.52 -23.49 7.47
CA VAL A 78 -10.02 -24.77 8.03
C VAL A 78 -8.94 -25.50 8.85
N ASN A 79 -7.70 -25.52 8.37
CA ASN A 79 -6.63 -26.30 8.98
C ASN A 79 -5.45 -25.44 9.48
N MET A 80 -5.53 -24.12 9.40
CA MET A 80 -4.45 -23.24 9.81
C MET A 80 -4.91 -21.81 10.12
N ASN A 81 -4.14 -21.13 10.96
CA ASN A 81 -4.29 -19.69 11.16
C ASN A 81 -3.12 -18.97 10.49
N LEU A 82 -3.43 -18.07 9.57
CA LEU A 82 -2.45 -17.16 8.97
C LEU A 82 -2.47 -15.84 9.76
N SER A 83 -1.29 -15.39 10.20
CA SER A 83 -1.12 -14.09 10.85
C SER A 83 -0.12 -13.28 10.02
N VAL A 84 -0.44 -12.01 9.82
CA VAL A 84 0.41 -11.05 9.14
C VAL A 84 0.54 -9.79 9.99
N SER A 85 1.68 -9.13 9.92
CA SER A 85 1.89 -7.81 10.53
C SER A 85 2.83 -6.99 9.68
N GLY A 86 2.71 -5.68 9.80
CA GLY A 86 3.58 -4.79 9.04
C GLY A 86 3.31 -3.32 9.28
N THR A 87 3.95 -2.52 8.47
CA THR A 87 3.88 -1.06 8.51
C THR A 87 3.74 -0.54 7.10
N ILE A 88 2.93 0.49 6.90
CA ILE A 88 2.87 1.25 5.66
C ILE A 88 3.26 2.70 5.97
N ALA A 89 4.15 3.25 5.17
CA ALA A 89 4.65 4.61 5.27
C ALA A 89 4.61 5.32 3.93
N TYR A 90 4.48 6.64 3.96
CA TYR A 90 4.86 7.48 2.84
C TYR A 90 6.26 8.04 3.11
N LEU A 91 7.17 7.91 2.15
CA LEU A 91 8.54 8.38 2.21
C LEU A 91 8.66 9.66 1.39
N ASP A 92 8.76 10.81 2.08
CA ASP A 92 8.79 12.14 1.45
C ASP A 92 9.99 12.34 0.52
N ASP A 93 11.14 11.82 0.92
CA ASP A 93 12.40 11.90 0.16
C ASP A 93 12.32 11.14 -1.17
N LYS A 94 11.59 10.04 -1.19
CA LYS A 94 11.37 9.19 -2.37
C LYS A 94 10.05 9.46 -3.09
N ARG A 95 9.14 10.22 -2.45
CA ARG A 95 7.78 10.50 -2.94
C ARG A 95 7.01 9.23 -3.29
N GLN A 96 7.10 8.23 -2.44
CA GLN A 96 6.47 6.92 -2.65
C GLN A 96 5.94 6.31 -1.35
N TYR A 97 4.96 5.45 -1.49
CA TYR A 97 4.53 4.58 -0.40
C TYR A 97 5.43 3.35 -0.32
N GLU A 98 5.65 2.86 0.89
CA GLU A 98 6.38 1.62 1.15
C GLU A 98 5.64 0.80 2.19
N ALA A 99 5.47 -0.48 1.94
CA ALA A 99 4.88 -1.43 2.86
C ALA A 99 5.90 -2.50 3.23
N VAL A 100 6.03 -2.75 4.53
CA VAL A 100 6.81 -3.88 5.06
C VAL A 100 5.84 -4.89 5.64
N MET A 101 6.04 -6.17 5.38
CA MET A 101 5.19 -7.25 5.86
C MET A 101 6.00 -8.43 6.38
N THR A 102 5.47 -9.06 7.42
CA THR A 102 5.90 -10.38 7.92
C THR A 102 4.70 -11.26 8.18
N SER A 103 4.85 -12.58 8.05
CA SER A 103 3.81 -13.56 8.37
C SER A 103 4.35 -14.77 9.13
N ASN A 104 3.45 -15.46 9.83
CA ASN A 104 3.79 -16.73 10.50
C ASN A 104 3.98 -17.90 9.51
N ALA A 105 3.69 -17.70 8.24
CA ALA A 105 4.00 -18.65 7.17
C ALA A 105 5.43 -18.51 6.62
N GLY A 106 6.28 -17.69 7.29
CA GLY A 106 7.66 -17.45 6.89
C GLY A 106 7.82 -16.41 5.76
N PHE A 107 6.73 -15.85 5.30
CA PHE A 107 6.71 -14.82 4.25
C PHE A 107 7.03 -13.45 4.85
N SER A 108 8.01 -12.75 4.28
CA SER A 108 8.38 -11.39 4.70
C SER A 108 8.96 -10.60 3.54
N GLY A 109 8.75 -9.30 3.54
CA GLY A 109 9.33 -8.45 2.49
C GLY A 109 8.89 -7.01 2.56
N THR A 110 9.39 -6.24 1.60
CA THR A 110 9.08 -4.83 1.39
C THR A 110 8.55 -4.62 -0.02
N ALA A 111 7.46 -3.90 -0.14
CA ALA A 111 6.85 -3.53 -1.42
C ALA A 111 6.75 -2.02 -1.57
N VAL A 112 6.99 -1.52 -2.78
CA VAL A 112 6.75 -0.11 -3.13
C VAL A 112 5.31 0.03 -3.58
N GLY A 113 4.61 1.01 -3.02
CA GLY A 113 3.24 1.32 -3.37
C GLY A 113 3.15 2.09 -4.67
N GLN A 114 2.32 1.60 -5.57
CA GLN A 114 1.97 2.25 -6.83
C GLN A 114 0.60 2.91 -6.70
N GLN A 115 0.56 4.22 -6.86
CA GLN A 115 -0.70 4.97 -6.81
C GLN A 115 -1.29 5.08 -8.22
N GLY A 116 -2.56 4.71 -8.36
CA GLY A 116 -3.35 4.84 -9.58
C GLY A 116 -4.78 5.27 -9.26
N GLY A 117 -5.14 6.49 -9.65
CA GLY A 117 -6.45 7.05 -9.30
C GLY A 117 -6.65 7.17 -7.79
N ASN A 118 -7.71 6.54 -7.27
CA ASN A 118 -8.05 6.51 -5.84
C ASN A 118 -7.53 5.27 -5.08
N GLN A 119 -6.57 4.55 -5.64
CA GLN A 119 -6.01 3.35 -5.00
C GLN A 119 -4.49 3.40 -4.90
N ILE A 120 -3.96 2.72 -3.88
CA ILE A 120 -2.54 2.41 -3.73
C ILE A 120 -2.42 0.90 -3.70
N GLY A 121 -1.64 0.34 -4.64
CA GLY A 121 -1.38 -1.09 -4.72
C GLY A 121 0.05 -1.41 -4.30
N PHE A 122 0.22 -2.48 -3.52
CA PHE A 122 1.51 -3.01 -3.11
C PHE A 122 1.60 -4.47 -3.58
N ASP A 123 2.60 -4.77 -4.38
CA ASP A 123 2.87 -6.13 -4.85
C ASP A 123 4.10 -6.70 -4.15
N LEU A 124 3.94 -7.87 -3.57
CA LEU A 124 5.02 -8.60 -2.92
C LEU A 124 5.04 -10.04 -3.44
N VAL A 125 6.19 -10.47 -3.92
CA VAL A 125 6.42 -11.84 -4.39
C VAL A 125 7.63 -12.40 -3.68
N GLU A 126 7.49 -13.59 -3.09
CA GLU A 126 8.56 -14.29 -2.41
C GLU A 126 8.63 -15.75 -2.86
N ARG A 127 9.84 -16.29 -2.92
CA ARG A 127 10.09 -17.70 -3.20
C ARG A 127 10.62 -18.37 -1.94
N GLN A 128 9.99 -19.46 -1.56
CA GLN A 128 10.32 -20.21 -0.35
C GLN A 128 10.36 -21.71 -0.64
N ARG A 129 10.74 -22.47 0.40
CA ARG A 129 10.57 -23.91 0.43
C ARG A 129 9.61 -24.31 1.54
N ASP A 130 8.72 -25.24 1.23
CA ASP A 130 7.86 -25.84 2.23
C ASP A 130 8.67 -26.79 3.17
N ARG A 131 8.00 -27.32 4.19
CA ARG A 131 8.63 -28.27 5.12
C ARG A 131 9.09 -29.57 4.45
N GLY A 132 8.56 -29.91 3.28
CA GLY A 132 8.94 -31.06 2.46
C GLY A 132 10.10 -30.76 1.49
N GLY A 133 10.61 -29.52 1.48
CA GLY A 133 11.69 -29.08 0.60
C GLY A 133 11.22 -28.69 -0.81
N ASN A 134 9.91 -28.59 -1.05
CA ASN A 134 9.36 -28.17 -2.33
C ASN A 134 9.39 -26.67 -2.48
N ASP A 135 9.75 -26.19 -3.66
CA ASP A 135 9.75 -24.75 -3.96
C ASP A 135 8.33 -24.21 -4.07
N LEU A 136 8.09 -23.07 -3.42
CA LEU A 136 6.84 -22.30 -3.44
C LEU A 136 7.11 -20.92 -3.99
N ALA A 137 6.16 -20.39 -4.77
CA ALA A 137 6.07 -18.96 -5.07
C ALA A 137 4.83 -18.38 -4.38
N ILE A 138 5.03 -17.39 -3.53
CA ILE A 138 3.97 -16.71 -2.79
C ILE A 138 3.87 -15.28 -3.32
N GLY A 139 2.70 -14.93 -3.87
CA GLY A 139 2.35 -13.57 -4.24
C GLY A 139 1.32 -13.00 -3.28
N SER A 140 1.53 -11.77 -2.85
CA SER A 140 0.55 -11.01 -2.06
C SER A 140 0.41 -9.62 -2.64
N ARG A 141 -0.84 -9.20 -2.86
CA ARG A 141 -1.17 -7.83 -3.26
C ARG A 141 -2.08 -7.20 -2.22
N LEU A 142 -1.70 -6.04 -1.74
CA LEU A 142 -2.52 -5.21 -0.86
C LEU A 142 -2.96 -3.97 -1.62
N PHE A 143 -4.25 -3.70 -1.60
CA PHE A 143 -4.83 -2.49 -2.20
C PHE A 143 -5.54 -1.68 -1.11
N LEU A 144 -5.19 -0.41 -1.02
CA LEU A 144 -5.93 0.61 -0.31
C LEU A 144 -6.79 1.34 -1.34
N VAL A 145 -8.12 1.20 -1.28
CA VAL A 145 -9.04 1.69 -2.32
C VAL A 145 -10.15 2.51 -1.69
N GLY A 146 -10.08 3.83 -1.82
CA GLY A 146 -11.08 4.73 -1.21
C GLY A 146 -11.20 4.49 0.29
N ASP A 147 -12.34 3.97 0.74
CA ASP A 147 -12.64 3.64 2.14
C ASP A 147 -12.60 2.13 2.43
N SER A 148 -11.99 1.33 1.56
CA SER A 148 -11.89 -0.13 1.67
C SER A 148 -10.46 -0.62 1.54
N ILE A 149 -10.22 -1.84 2.01
CA ILE A 149 -8.95 -2.56 1.87
C ILE A 149 -9.24 -3.88 1.14
N ARG A 150 -8.40 -4.25 0.18
CA ARG A 150 -8.46 -5.56 -0.46
C ARG A 150 -7.09 -6.21 -0.42
N VAL A 151 -7.06 -7.48 -0.05
CA VAL A 151 -5.85 -8.30 -0.07
C VAL A 151 -6.08 -9.49 -0.99
N GLU A 152 -5.19 -9.66 -1.94
CA GLU A 152 -5.14 -10.83 -2.82
C GLU A 152 -3.89 -11.61 -2.50
N PHE A 153 -3.98 -12.93 -2.50
CA PHE A 153 -2.80 -13.77 -2.40
C PHE A 153 -2.89 -14.98 -3.32
N GLN A 154 -1.72 -15.46 -3.70
CA GLN A 154 -1.52 -16.63 -4.52
C GLN A 154 -0.36 -17.44 -3.96
N VAL A 155 -0.53 -18.76 -3.89
CA VAL A 155 0.54 -19.69 -3.56
C VAL A 155 0.64 -20.71 -4.70
N GLU A 156 1.79 -20.76 -5.35
CA GLU A 156 2.09 -21.72 -6.40
C GLU A 156 3.07 -22.76 -5.88
N PHE A 157 2.69 -24.03 -6.02
CA PHE A 157 3.51 -25.21 -5.66
C PHE A 157 4.25 -25.67 -6.90
N ASN A 158 5.53 -25.31 -7.02
CA ASN A 158 6.31 -25.51 -8.24
C ASN A 158 6.48 -27.00 -8.61
N ASN A 159 6.40 -27.91 -7.63
CA ASN A 159 6.50 -29.35 -7.86
C ASN A 159 5.24 -29.97 -8.50
N SER A 160 4.08 -29.39 -8.28
CA SER A 160 2.80 -29.92 -8.78
C SER A 160 2.09 -28.99 -9.76
N GLY A 161 2.53 -27.72 -9.87
CA GLY A 161 1.83 -26.67 -10.60
C GLY A 161 0.49 -26.27 -9.97
N LYS A 162 0.16 -26.78 -8.77
CA LYS A 162 -1.05 -26.41 -8.04
C LYS A 162 -0.97 -24.95 -7.61
N VAL A 163 -2.04 -24.20 -7.83
CA VAL A 163 -2.12 -22.78 -7.44
C VAL A 163 -3.31 -22.58 -6.51
N LEU A 164 -3.05 -22.05 -5.33
CA LEU A 164 -4.09 -21.60 -4.40
C LEU A 164 -4.22 -20.08 -4.50
N THR A 165 -5.45 -19.57 -4.57
CA THR A 165 -5.72 -18.13 -4.66
C THR A 165 -6.84 -17.71 -3.74
N ALA A 166 -6.78 -16.47 -3.26
CA ALA A 166 -7.90 -15.82 -2.60
C ALA A 166 -7.86 -14.31 -2.81
N SER A 167 -9.03 -13.68 -2.79
CA SER A 167 -9.21 -12.24 -2.77
C SER A 167 -10.12 -11.88 -1.59
N VAL A 168 -9.63 -11.11 -0.64
CA VAL A 168 -10.32 -10.75 0.61
C VAL A 168 -10.66 -9.28 0.58
N PRO A 169 -11.92 -8.91 0.34
CA PRO A 169 -12.40 -7.56 0.59
C PRO A 169 -12.59 -7.36 2.10
N PHE A 170 -12.07 -6.27 2.62
CA PHE A 170 -12.24 -5.87 4.01
C PHE A 170 -13.18 -4.66 4.10
N ALA A 171 -14.13 -4.75 5.04
CA ALA A 171 -15.01 -3.66 5.43
C ALA A 171 -14.90 -3.41 6.96
N ARG A 172 -15.30 -2.20 7.39
CA ARG A 172 -15.38 -1.82 8.82
C ARG A 172 -16.60 -2.42 9.51
#